data_eb4a9e2716056ae4c327e6785299e558
#
_entry.id   eb4a9e2716056ae4c327e6785299e558
#
_cell.length_a   1.000
_cell.length_b   1.000
_cell.length_c   1.000
_cell.angle_alpha   90.00
_cell.angle_beta   90.00
_cell.angle_gamma   90.00
#
_symmetry.space_group_name_H-M   'P 1'
#
loop_
_entity.id
_entity.type
_entity.pdbx_description
1 polymer ?
#
loop_
_entity_poly.entity_id
_entity_poly.type
_entity_poly.pdbx_seq_one_letter_code
_entity_poly.pdbx_strand_id
1 'polypeptide(L)'
;MDRLRMLFMLPPVLRGGAALLISGASFPLCGVMLLRLQLVPLRYMLMHGVILGGALAVALSLPLVPLTVAVNLALVFAMTYFSKNESFSFGGVSAASMVFSMALASLITRIADVPAKDTLSLLWGSPFALGTADIALLAALAIFLAAYIIINFKNIKVL
;
A
#
# COMPACT_ATOMS: atom_id res chain seq x y z
N MET A 1 -34.16 14.80 -6.88
CA MET A 1 -32.99 14.58 -7.73
C MET A 1 -31.84 15.56 -7.46
N ASP A 2 -32.15 16.81 -7.12
CA ASP A 2 -31.11 17.85 -6.93
C ASP A 2 -30.20 17.63 -5.72
N ARG A 3 -30.68 17.04 -4.63
CA ARG A 3 -29.85 16.71 -3.45
C ARG A 3 -28.76 15.68 -3.77
N LEU A 4 -29.06 14.69 -4.60
CA LEU A 4 -28.06 13.70 -5.01
C LEU A 4 -26.99 14.32 -5.90
N ARG A 5 -27.37 15.19 -6.84
CA ARG A 5 -26.42 15.92 -7.68
C ARG A 5 -25.50 16.82 -6.85
N MET A 6 -26.04 17.53 -5.84
CA MET A 6 -25.22 18.34 -4.93
C MET A 6 -24.22 17.49 -4.13
N LEU A 7 -24.61 16.30 -3.66
CA LEU A 7 -23.70 15.40 -2.94
C LEU A 7 -22.56 14.91 -3.83
N PHE A 8 -22.84 14.56 -5.09
CA PHE A 8 -21.81 14.13 -6.05
C PHE A 8 -20.87 15.25 -6.49
N MET A 9 -21.29 16.51 -6.36
CA MET A 9 -20.44 17.68 -6.68
C MET A 9 -19.55 18.14 -5.51
N LEU A 10 -19.66 17.52 -4.35
CA LEU A 10 -18.80 17.85 -3.22
C LEU A 10 -17.33 17.53 -3.55
N PRO A 11 -16.38 18.44 -3.31
CA PRO A 11 -14.97 18.25 -3.62
C PRO A 11 -14.37 16.93 -3.09
N PRO A 12 -14.67 16.47 -1.86
CA PRO A 12 -14.18 15.19 -1.37
C PRO A 12 -14.70 13.99 -2.18
N VAL A 13 -15.96 14.04 -2.62
CA VAL A 13 -16.59 12.96 -3.40
C VAL A 13 -15.99 12.87 -4.80
N LEU A 14 -15.78 14.01 -5.45
CA LEU A 14 -15.10 14.05 -6.76
C LEU A 14 -13.67 13.54 -6.67
N ARG A 15 -12.93 13.94 -5.62
CA ARG A 15 -11.57 13.46 -5.38
C ARG A 15 -11.53 11.96 -5.12
N GLY A 16 -12.39 11.47 -4.25
CA GLY A 16 -12.50 10.05 -3.96
C GLY A 16 -12.90 9.24 -5.20
N GLY A 17 -13.84 9.74 -5.99
CA GLY A 17 -14.24 9.14 -7.27
C GLY A 17 -13.09 9.08 -8.27
N ALA A 18 -12.34 10.16 -8.44
CA ALA A 18 -11.16 10.20 -9.29
C ALA A 18 -10.08 9.21 -8.83
N ALA A 19 -9.80 9.16 -7.52
CA ALA A 19 -8.86 8.21 -6.95
C ALA A 19 -9.28 6.76 -7.20
N LEU A 20 -10.55 6.43 -7.03
CA LEU A 20 -11.09 5.09 -7.30
C LEU A 20 -11.00 4.72 -8.78
N LEU A 21 -11.25 5.64 -9.69
CA LEU A 21 -11.12 5.39 -11.13
C LEU A 21 -9.66 5.16 -11.52
N ILE A 22 -8.74 6.01 -11.06
CA ILE A 22 -7.31 5.88 -11.35
C ILE A 22 -6.77 4.56 -10.77
N SER A 23 -7.07 4.24 -9.52
CA SER A 23 -6.61 3.01 -8.88
C SER A 23 -7.24 1.77 -9.50
N GLY A 24 -8.55 1.81 -9.81
CA GLY A 24 -9.27 0.71 -10.45
C GLY A 24 -8.78 0.40 -11.87
N ALA A 25 -8.30 1.41 -12.60
CA ALA A 25 -7.73 1.20 -13.93
C ALA A 25 -6.26 0.70 -13.88
N SER A 26 -5.46 1.18 -12.93
CA SER A 26 -4.01 0.90 -12.90
C SER A 26 -3.62 -0.31 -12.04
N PHE A 27 -4.21 -0.49 -10.87
CA PHE A 27 -3.79 -1.55 -9.94
C PHE A 27 -4.09 -2.98 -10.41
N PRO A 28 -5.16 -3.28 -11.15
CA PRO A 28 -5.33 -4.61 -11.73
C PRO A 28 -4.19 -5.06 -12.63
N LEU A 29 -3.55 -4.13 -13.35
CA LEU A 29 -2.37 -4.42 -14.17
C LEU A 29 -1.18 -4.88 -13.30
N CYS A 30 -0.95 -4.23 -12.16
CA CYS A 30 0.00 -4.71 -11.16
C CYS A 30 -0.36 -6.08 -10.61
N GLY A 31 -1.64 -6.31 -10.35
CA GLY A 31 -2.13 -7.61 -9.86
C GLY A 31 -1.79 -8.76 -10.79
N VAL A 32 -1.99 -8.58 -12.09
CA VAL A 32 -1.62 -9.58 -13.10
C VAL A 32 -0.10 -9.84 -13.09
N MET A 33 0.69 -8.79 -12.95
CA MET A 33 2.15 -8.90 -12.90
C MET A 33 2.63 -9.65 -11.64
N LEU A 34 2.05 -9.32 -10.48
CA LEU A 34 2.35 -10.01 -9.21
C LEU A 34 1.98 -11.50 -9.24
N LEU A 35 0.86 -11.86 -9.90
CA LEU A 35 0.45 -13.25 -10.08
C LEU A 35 1.42 -14.00 -10.99
N ARG A 36 1.81 -13.42 -12.13
CA ARG A 36 2.76 -14.04 -13.07
C ARG A 36 4.14 -14.26 -12.45
N LEU A 37 4.62 -13.31 -11.66
CA LEU A 37 5.92 -13.40 -10.99
C LEU A 37 5.86 -14.20 -9.67
N GLN A 38 4.70 -14.78 -9.33
CA GLN A 38 4.47 -15.50 -8.07
C GLN A 38 4.81 -14.67 -6.81
N LEU A 39 4.66 -13.36 -6.89
CA LEU A 39 4.95 -12.41 -5.82
C LEU A 39 3.74 -12.15 -4.89
N VAL A 40 2.75 -13.04 -4.89
CA VAL A 40 1.56 -12.91 -4.04
C VAL A 40 1.93 -12.77 -2.54
N PRO A 41 2.91 -13.51 -1.99
CA PRO A 41 3.31 -13.34 -0.60
C PRO A 41 3.82 -11.92 -0.29
N LEU A 42 4.54 -11.29 -1.25
CA LEU A 42 5.03 -9.92 -1.12
C LEU A 42 3.89 -8.92 -0.91
N ARG A 43 2.77 -9.09 -1.60
CA ARG A 43 1.59 -8.23 -1.44
C ARG A 43 1.10 -8.22 0.00
N TYR A 44 0.97 -9.41 0.61
CA TYR A 44 0.49 -9.51 1.99
C TYR A 44 1.49 -8.89 2.98
N MET A 45 2.78 -9.10 2.78
CA MET A 45 3.82 -8.46 3.58
C MET A 45 3.72 -6.94 3.51
N LEU A 46 3.59 -6.36 2.29
CA LEU A 46 3.48 -4.92 2.11
C LEU A 46 2.22 -4.32 2.75
N MET A 47 1.08 -5.01 2.68
CA MET A 47 -0.15 -4.56 3.37
C MET A 47 0.08 -4.43 4.88
N HIS A 48 0.73 -5.41 5.51
CA HIS A 48 1.01 -5.37 6.94
C HIS A 48 2.13 -4.38 7.28
N GLY A 49 3.07 -4.17 6.35
CA GLY A 49 4.08 -3.12 6.46
C GLY A 49 3.48 -1.70 6.46
N VAL A 50 2.38 -1.48 5.74
CA VAL A 50 1.63 -0.21 5.81
C VAL A 50 1.04 0.01 7.20
N ILE A 51 0.50 -1.04 7.83
CA ILE A 51 -0.05 -0.95 9.18
C ILE A 51 1.06 -0.61 10.18
N LEU A 52 2.20 -1.29 10.09
CA LEU A 52 3.37 -1.03 10.94
C LEU A 52 3.90 0.40 10.76
N GLY A 53 4.08 0.82 9.50
CA GLY A 53 4.53 2.17 9.18
C GLY A 53 3.54 3.24 9.64
N GLY A 54 2.23 2.96 9.52
CA GLY A 54 1.17 3.82 10.02
C GLY A 54 1.16 3.94 11.54
N ALA A 55 1.29 2.82 12.26
CA ALA A 55 1.39 2.80 13.71
C ALA A 55 2.60 3.60 14.21
N LEU A 56 3.76 3.44 13.55
CA LEU A 56 4.95 4.22 13.83
C LEU A 56 4.76 5.72 13.56
N ALA A 57 4.11 6.07 12.44
CA ALA A 57 3.87 7.46 12.06
C ALA A 57 3.00 8.18 13.10
N VAL A 58 1.93 7.53 13.56
CA VAL A 58 1.05 8.07 14.59
C VAL A 58 1.79 8.17 15.93
N ALA A 59 2.50 7.11 16.33
CA ALA A 59 3.23 7.09 17.61
C ALA A 59 4.34 8.14 17.69
N LEU A 60 5.03 8.41 16.57
CA LEU A 60 6.13 9.37 16.50
C LEU A 60 5.70 10.76 16.01
N SER A 61 4.42 10.97 15.71
CA SER A 61 3.89 12.21 15.11
C SER A 61 4.64 12.61 13.82
N LEU A 62 5.03 11.62 13.02
CA LEU A 62 5.73 11.79 11.74
C LEU A 62 4.76 11.72 10.56
N PRO A 63 5.13 12.27 9.39
CA PRO A 63 4.29 12.20 8.21
C PRO A 63 4.08 10.74 7.77
N LEU A 64 2.82 10.36 7.57
CA LEU A 64 2.37 8.99 7.33
C LEU A 64 3.01 8.35 6.09
N VAL A 65 2.93 9.05 4.94
CA VAL A 65 3.33 8.47 3.64
C VAL A 65 4.83 8.16 3.58
N PRO A 66 5.76 9.09 3.87
CA PRO A 66 7.19 8.79 3.77
C PRO A 66 7.62 7.70 4.76
N LEU A 67 7.05 7.66 5.96
CA LEU A 67 7.43 6.66 6.94
C LEU A 67 6.92 5.26 6.57
N THR A 68 5.68 5.15 6.09
CA THR A 68 5.16 3.87 5.58
C THR A 68 5.94 3.35 4.39
N VAL A 69 6.35 4.23 3.47
CA VAL A 69 7.21 3.86 2.35
C VAL A 69 8.58 3.37 2.84
N ALA A 70 9.20 4.08 3.78
CA ALA A 70 10.51 3.70 4.33
C ALA A 70 10.45 2.32 5.03
N VAL A 71 9.42 2.07 5.84
CA VAL A 71 9.20 0.77 6.50
C VAL A 71 9.00 -0.35 5.48
N ASN A 72 8.18 -0.12 4.44
CA ASN A 72 7.98 -1.12 3.39
C ASN A 72 9.26 -1.39 2.60
N LEU A 73 10.05 -0.38 2.28
CA LEU A 73 11.36 -0.57 1.63
C LEU A 73 12.32 -1.38 2.51
N ALA A 74 12.35 -1.10 3.82
CA ALA A 74 13.16 -1.86 4.77
C ALA A 74 12.72 -3.34 4.83
N LEU A 75 11.41 -3.60 4.84
CA LEU A 75 10.86 -4.96 4.82
C LEU A 75 11.21 -5.70 3.51
N VAL A 76 11.10 -5.04 2.36
CA VAL A 76 11.48 -5.62 1.06
C VAL A 76 12.98 -5.91 1.04
N PHE A 77 13.81 -4.99 1.55
CA PHE A 77 15.25 -5.21 1.63
C PHE A 77 15.59 -6.38 2.55
N ALA A 78 15.00 -6.43 3.74
CA ALA A 78 15.18 -7.55 4.67
C ALA A 78 14.73 -8.87 4.03
N MET A 79 13.57 -8.89 3.38
CA MET A 79 13.06 -10.06 2.68
C MET A 79 14.02 -10.54 1.59
N THR A 80 14.53 -9.64 0.74
CA THR A 80 15.46 -9.99 -0.33
C THR A 80 16.80 -10.48 0.22
N TYR A 81 17.24 -9.92 1.34
CA TYR A 81 18.47 -10.36 2.01
C TYR A 81 18.34 -11.77 2.57
N PHE A 82 17.26 -12.06 3.30
CA PHE A 82 17.03 -13.39 3.89
C PHE A 82 16.68 -14.45 2.85
N SER A 83 15.97 -14.10 1.78
CA SER A 83 15.64 -15.03 0.69
C SER A 83 16.84 -15.47 -0.16
N LYS A 84 17.98 -14.79 -0.05
CA LYS A 84 19.22 -15.25 -0.71
C LYS A 84 19.79 -16.54 -0.11
N ASN A 85 19.40 -16.86 1.11
CA ASN A 85 19.84 -18.05 1.79
C ASN A 85 18.95 -19.22 1.40
N GLU A 86 19.51 -20.31 0.85
CA GLU A 86 18.76 -21.49 0.39
C GLU A 86 17.88 -22.14 1.49
N SER A 87 18.21 -21.86 2.75
CA SER A 87 17.45 -22.36 3.91
C SER A 87 16.09 -21.71 4.09
N PHE A 88 15.80 -20.56 3.45
CA PHE A 88 14.57 -19.81 3.64
C PHE A 88 13.81 -19.64 2.33
N SER A 89 12.58 -20.16 2.29
CA SER A 89 11.71 -19.92 1.14
C SER A 89 11.19 -18.50 1.13
N PHE A 90 11.04 -17.90 -0.06
CA PHE A 90 10.45 -16.57 -0.25
C PHE A 90 9.08 -16.41 0.45
N GLY A 91 8.22 -17.42 0.36
CA GLY A 91 6.92 -17.45 1.03
C GLY A 91 7.05 -17.48 2.55
N GLY A 92 7.99 -18.24 3.09
CA GLY A 92 8.23 -18.32 4.55
C GLY A 92 8.72 -17.00 5.13
N VAL A 93 9.70 -16.35 4.49
CA VAL A 93 10.20 -15.04 4.91
C VAL A 93 9.09 -13.98 4.85
N SER A 94 8.28 -14.01 3.80
CA SER A 94 7.15 -13.09 3.66
C SER A 94 6.11 -13.28 4.78
N ALA A 95 5.76 -14.53 5.08
CA ALA A 95 4.81 -14.84 6.16
C ALA A 95 5.37 -14.42 7.53
N ALA A 96 6.63 -14.69 7.81
CA ALA A 96 7.29 -14.26 9.04
C ALA A 96 7.31 -12.74 9.17
N SER A 97 7.64 -12.01 8.09
CA SER A 97 7.62 -10.55 8.05
C SER A 97 6.22 -9.98 8.29
N MET A 98 5.19 -10.63 7.75
CA MET A 98 3.80 -10.26 7.99
C MET A 98 3.43 -10.38 9.47
N VAL A 99 3.70 -11.53 10.09
CA VAL A 99 3.42 -11.76 11.52
C VAL A 99 4.19 -10.79 12.40
N PHE A 100 5.48 -10.59 12.10
CA PHE A 100 6.34 -9.63 12.79
C PHE A 100 5.78 -8.21 12.69
N SER A 101 5.38 -7.77 11.50
CA SER A 101 4.82 -6.42 11.29
C SER A 101 3.52 -6.23 12.09
N MET A 102 2.64 -7.23 12.12
CA MET A 102 1.40 -7.17 12.90
C MET A 102 1.68 -7.10 14.42
N ALA A 103 2.56 -7.97 14.90
CA ALA A 103 2.93 -8.02 16.32
C ALA A 103 3.55 -6.68 16.78
N LEU A 104 4.48 -6.17 15.97
CA LEU A 104 5.16 -4.91 16.27
C LEU A 104 4.21 -3.70 16.18
N ALA A 105 3.33 -3.66 15.18
CA ALA A 105 2.30 -2.63 15.08
C ALA A 105 1.37 -2.64 16.30
N SER A 106 0.91 -3.82 16.73
CA SER A 106 0.08 -3.98 17.91
C SER A 106 0.79 -3.54 19.19
N LEU A 107 2.07 -3.85 19.30
CA LEU A 107 2.89 -3.43 20.45
C LEU A 107 3.04 -1.90 20.49
N ILE A 108 3.37 -1.29 19.35
CA ILE A 108 3.54 0.16 19.25
C ILE A 108 2.25 0.90 19.57
N THR A 109 1.11 0.47 18.99
CA THR A 109 -0.17 1.11 19.26
C THR A 109 -0.57 1.00 20.73
N ARG A 110 -0.20 -0.11 21.39
CA ARG A 110 -0.44 -0.31 22.83
C ARG A 110 0.44 0.58 23.71
N ILE A 111 1.73 0.69 23.38
CA ILE A 111 2.69 1.48 24.17
C ILE A 111 2.45 2.98 23.98
N ALA A 112 2.14 3.41 22.76
CA ALA A 112 1.89 4.80 22.42
C ALA A 112 0.46 5.27 22.72
N ASP A 113 -0.38 4.39 23.29
CA ASP A 113 -1.78 4.66 23.62
C ASP A 113 -2.58 5.23 22.43
N VAL A 114 -2.30 4.70 21.22
CA VAL A 114 -2.95 5.14 19.98
C VAL A 114 -4.40 4.71 19.98
N PRO A 115 -5.37 5.62 19.76
CA PRO A 115 -6.78 5.27 19.74
C PRO A 115 -7.07 4.19 18.67
N ALA A 116 -7.89 3.19 19.03
CA ALA A 116 -8.26 2.09 18.14
C ALA A 116 -8.91 2.59 16.82
N LYS A 117 -9.60 3.73 16.86
CA LYS A 117 -10.18 4.38 15.69
C LYS A 117 -9.13 4.78 14.66
N ASP A 118 -7.99 5.30 15.12
CA ASP A 118 -6.92 5.75 14.23
C ASP A 118 -6.21 4.56 13.59
N THR A 119 -6.00 3.50 14.37
CA THR A 119 -5.45 2.23 13.86
C THR A 119 -6.37 1.60 12.79
N LEU A 120 -7.69 1.58 13.02
CA LEU A 120 -8.64 1.09 12.04
C LEU A 120 -8.71 1.94 10.77
N SER A 121 -8.59 3.27 10.91
CA SER A 121 -8.56 4.17 9.76
C SER A 121 -7.33 3.95 8.86
N LEU A 122 -6.20 3.52 9.43
CA LEU A 122 -5.00 3.13 8.68
C LEU A 122 -5.22 1.85 7.87
N LEU A 123 -6.00 0.90 8.42
CA LEU A 123 -6.32 -0.36 7.74
C LEU A 123 -7.24 -0.18 6.56
N TRP A 124 -8.32 0.55 6.76
CA TRP A 124 -9.37 0.68 5.75
C TRP A 124 -9.12 1.82 4.77
N GLY A 125 -8.39 2.85 5.21
CA GLY A 125 -8.22 4.08 4.45
C GLY A 125 -9.56 4.76 4.16
N SER A 126 -9.51 5.97 3.66
CA SER A 126 -10.68 6.64 3.12
C SER A 126 -10.31 7.35 1.83
N PRO A 127 -10.85 6.93 0.68
CA PRO A 127 -10.60 7.63 -0.58
C PRO A 127 -11.11 9.08 -0.55
N PHE A 128 -12.05 9.39 0.35
CA PHE A 128 -12.62 10.73 0.51
C PHE A 128 -11.74 11.66 1.37
N ALA A 129 -10.76 11.11 2.10
CA ALA A 129 -9.81 11.89 2.89
C ALA A 129 -8.58 12.35 2.07
N LEU A 130 -8.48 11.93 0.81
CA LEU A 130 -7.34 12.26 -0.05
C LEU A 130 -7.32 13.76 -0.42
N GLY A 131 -6.14 14.36 -0.28
CA GLY A 131 -5.86 15.70 -0.75
C GLY A 131 -5.60 15.75 -2.27
N THR A 132 -5.52 16.95 -2.81
CA THR A 132 -5.17 17.14 -4.24
C THR A 132 -3.76 16.64 -4.57
N ALA A 133 -2.82 16.80 -3.64
CA ALA A 133 -1.44 16.29 -3.77
C ALA A 133 -1.39 14.77 -3.84
N ASP A 134 -2.22 14.09 -3.04
CA ASP A 134 -2.29 12.62 -3.01
C ASP A 134 -2.84 12.06 -4.33
N ILE A 135 -3.83 12.73 -4.91
CA ILE A 135 -4.39 12.33 -6.22
C ILE A 135 -3.36 12.54 -7.33
N ALA A 136 -2.62 13.65 -7.30
CA ALA A 136 -1.56 13.89 -8.28
C ALA A 136 -0.46 12.82 -8.17
N LEU A 137 -0.06 12.45 -6.96
CA LEU A 137 0.90 11.38 -6.71
C LEU A 137 0.37 10.03 -7.21
N LEU A 138 -0.90 9.71 -6.92
CA LEU A 138 -1.57 8.51 -7.39
C LEU A 138 -1.63 8.44 -8.92
N ALA A 139 -1.97 9.54 -9.57
CA ALA A 139 -1.99 9.64 -11.03
C ALA A 139 -0.59 9.47 -11.65
N ALA A 140 0.43 10.10 -11.08
CA ALA A 140 1.81 9.94 -11.50
C ALA A 140 2.28 8.48 -11.36
N LEU A 141 1.95 7.82 -10.25
CA LEU A 141 2.24 6.41 -10.03
C LEU A 141 1.52 5.51 -11.05
N ALA A 142 0.25 5.79 -11.34
CA ALA A 142 -0.53 5.05 -12.33
C ALA A 142 0.06 5.16 -13.73
N ILE A 143 0.48 6.38 -14.13
CA ILE A 143 1.12 6.62 -15.42
C ILE A 143 2.47 5.90 -15.48
N PHE A 144 3.28 5.99 -14.43
CA PHE A 144 4.57 5.28 -14.35
C PHE A 144 4.40 3.77 -14.49
N LEU A 145 3.42 3.19 -13.79
CA LEU A 145 3.10 1.77 -13.86
C LEU A 145 2.65 1.36 -15.26
N ALA A 146 1.74 2.12 -15.87
CA ALA A 146 1.28 1.86 -17.22
C ALA A 146 2.44 1.91 -18.23
N ALA A 147 3.28 2.94 -18.15
CA ALA A 147 4.46 3.08 -19.01
C ALA A 147 5.43 1.91 -18.81
N TYR A 148 5.73 1.54 -17.55
CA TYR A 148 6.61 0.41 -17.25
C TYR A 148 6.08 -0.90 -17.84
N ILE A 149 4.78 -1.17 -17.70
CA ILE A 149 4.15 -2.39 -18.24
C ILE A 149 4.19 -2.40 -19.77
N ILE A 150 3.90 -1.27 -20.42
CA ILE A 150 3.92 -1.15 -21.88
C ILE A 150 5.33 -1.39 -22.43
N ILE A 151 6.33 -0.77 -21.82
CA ILE A 151 7.74 -0.91 -22.25
C ILE A 151 8.24 -2.35 -22.08
N ASN A 152 7.88 -2.99 -20.95
CA ASN A 152 8.33 -4.34 -20.63
C ASN A 152 7.36 -5.43 -21.07
N PHE A 153 6.32 -5.10 -21.83
CA PHE A 153 5.27 -6.04 -22.20
C PHE A 153 5.78 -7.30 -22.92
N LYS A 154 6.80 -7.16 -23.76
CA LYS A 154 7.43 -8.28 -24.46
C LYS A 154 8.14 -9.23 -23.49
N ASN A 155 8.85 -8.69 -22.51
CA ASN A 155 9.59 -9.47 -21.51
C ASN A 155 8.63 -10.20 -20.54
N ILE A 156 7.49 -9.58 -20.24
CA ILE A 156 6.44 -10.14 -19.38
C ILE A 156 5.66 -11.27 -20.07
N LYS A 157 5.61 -11.27 -21.42
CA LYS A 157 4.96 -12.33 -22.20
C LYS A 157 5.75 -13.64 -22.25
N VAL A 158 7.05 -13.58 -22.06
CA VAL A 158 7.97 -14.72 -22.21
C VAL A 158 8.15 -15.50 -20.89
N LEU A 159 7.74 -14.92 -19.77
CA LEU A 159 7.69 -15.56 -18.44
C LEU A 159 6.31 -16.20 -18.19
#